data_19f85e30db06f806876e8fec33aa231d
#
_entry.id   19f85e30db06f806876e8fec33aa231d
#
_cell.length_a   1.000
_cell.length_b   1.000
_cell.length_c   1.000
_cell.angle_alpha   90.00
_cell.angle_beta   90.00
_cell.angle_gamma   90.00
#
_symmetry.space_group_name_H-M   'P 1'
#
loop_
_entity.id
_entity.type
_entity.pdbx_description
1 polymer ?
#
loop_
_entity_poly.entity_id
_entity_poly.type
_entity_poly.pdbx_seq_one_letter_code
_entity_poly.pdbx_strand_id
1 'polypeptide(L)'
;LSATTFGASARFKAQFDLSNQEFSISGSVRPQTIDELAPSLGLLKESIDRVRGVLYVNVRRLAQMNNIAFHAFSRVIIDTARVRPDLRFVIVTSSVVGWTTRKFARLGHIEPNIIVEEYDTEFYPGQTFLEEGGFIPVLRTQTKMTWRHERAILPRHGMRPGITMADICCGIGDFALLAQKEFQPSRIVALDHSKSSLAYARRVAEEFDVRGVEYTYGDASEMLLEDNQFDLVTCRHSLQIFDRPALILKEIYRICKPGGRVYVTNEKISQCLGEPRGESIEWTYDELAKLFAHFKMDLELGPKSRHYLMDAGFDDVRIESFMVTNLDGDPQDFADVIQAWEDTFAGEMSSRRGDGPEFVERFRKGFQDHIFAALHPKGYAGWPVWVASGRKPL
;
A
#
# COMPACT_ATOMS: atom_id res chain seq x y z
N LEU A 1 9.72 16.39 19.17
CA LEU A 1 8.70 15.59 19.89
C LEU A 1 7.44 15.59 19.05
N SER A 2 7.04 14.43 18.56
CA SER A 2 5.76 14.23 17.85
C SER A 2 4.66 13.85 18.84
N ALA A 3 3.47 14.42 18.67
CA ALA A 3 2.26 14.05 19.40
C ALA A 3 1.29 13.39 18.42
N THR A 4 0.60 12.34 18.86
CA THR A 4 -0.34 11.58 18.03
C THR A 4 -1.65 11.40 18.77
N THR A 5 -2.77 11.58 18.08
CA THR A 5 -4.12 11.21 18.55
C THR A 5 -4.82 10.32 17.54
N PHE A 6 -5.68 9.43 18.05
CA PHE A 6 -6.54 8.57 17.22
C PHE A 6 -8.00 9.04 17.34
N GLY A 7 -8.75 8.95 16.25
CA GLY A 7 -10.19 9.15 16.29
C GLY A 7 -10.90 8.06 17.11
N ALA A 8 -12.09 8.37 17.62
CA ALA A 8 -12.88 7.49 18.50
C ALA A 8 -13.18 6.09 17.92
N SER A 9 -13.10 5.92 16.59
CA SER A 9 -13.31 4.65 15.87
C SER A 9 -12.01 4.02 15.33
N ALA A 10 -10.83 4.52 15.71
CA ALA A 10 -9.52 4.13 15.14
C ALA A 10 -9.42 4.24 13.59
N ARG A 11 -10.39 4.87 12.93
CA ARG A 11 -10.45 4.99 11.46
C ARG A 11 -9.64 6.16 10.90
N PHE A 12 -9.14 7.02 11.75
CA PHE A 12 -8.26 8.12 11.35
C PHE A 12 -7.25 8.45 12.43
N LYS A 13 -6.18 9.13 12.00
CA LYS A 13 -5.07 9.53 12.85
C LYS A 13 -4.77 11.01 12.61
N ALA A 14 -4.54 11.77 13.66
CA ALA A 14 -3.98 13.11 13.61
C ALA A 14 -2.63 13.13 14.32
N GLN A 15 -1.65 13.78 13.71
CA GLN A 15 -0.28 13.88 14.23
C GLN A 15 0.22 15.32 14.13
N PHE A 16 1.10 15.69 15.06
CA PHE A 16 1.85 16.91 15.00
C PHE A 16 3.35 16.63 15.14
N ASP A 17 4.13 17.09 14.17
CA ASP A 17 5.58 17.06 14.18
C ASP A 17 6.12 18.49 14.25
N LEU A 18 6.67 18.86 15.41
CA LEU A 18 7.23 20.18 15.64
C LEU A 18 8.48 20.45 14.80
N SER A 19 9.27 19.41 14.49
CA SER A 19 10.52 19.56 13.72
C SER A 19 10.24 19.98 12.28
N ASN A 20 9.16 19.50 11.71
CA ASN A 20 8.70 19.81 10.36
C ASN A 20 7.63 20.91 10.34
N GLN A 21 7.18 21.39 11.51
CA GLN A 21 6.06 22.31 11.66
C GLN A 21 4.80 21.80 10.92
N GLU A 22 4.56 20.49 11.00
CA GLU A 22 3.50 19.84 10.25
C GLU A 22 2.44 19.22 11.19
N PHE A 23 1.18 19.61 10.97
CA PHE A 23 0.01 18.88 11.44
C PHE A 23 -0.50 18.03 10.29
N SER A 24 -0.59 16.72 10.48
CA SER A 24 -1.10 15.80 9.47
C SER A 24 -2.35 15.10 9.97
N ILE A 25 -3.28 14.83 9.05
CA ILE A 25 -4.47 14.03 9.31
C ILE A 25 -4.67 13.03 8.17
N SER A 26 -4.95 11.77 8.52
CA SER A 26 -4.99 10.65 7.60
C SER A 26 -6.14 9.71 7.90
N GLY A 27 -6.51 8.87 6.91
CA GLY A 27 -7.60 7.90 7.03
C GLY A 27 -9.00 8.48 6.81
N SER A 28 -10.03 7.84 7.35
CA SER A 28 -11.44 8.20 7.15
C SER A 28 -12.00 8.97 8.33
N VAL A 29 -12.19 10.28 8.17
CA VAL A 29 -12.69 11.18 9.21
C VAL A 29 -14.20 11.39 9.05
N ARG A 30 -15.00 10.57 9.72
CA ARG A 30 -16.47 10.56 9.63
C ARG A 30 -17.14 10.57 11.00
N PRO A 31 -16.91 11.60 11.83
CA PRO A 31 -17.58 11.70 13.11
C PRO A 31 -19.10 11.89 12.94
N GLN A 32 -19.86 11.40 13.92
CA GLN A 32 -21.29 11.66 14.03
C GLN A 32 -21.53 13.00 14.71
N THR A 33 -20.64 13.39 15.62
CA THR A 33 -20.69 14.64 16.37
C THR A 33 -19.32 15.34 16.36
N ILE A 34 -19.30 16.66 16.66
CA ILE A 34 -18.05 17.43 16.76
C ILE A 34 -17.21 16.95 17.96
N ASP A 35 -17.85 16.47 19.01
CA ASP A 35 -17.15 16.03 20.23
C ASP A 35 -16.19 14.86 19.98
N GLU A 36 -16.49 14.02 18.99
CA GLU A 36 -15.60 12.93 18.56
C GLU A 36 -14.27 13.44 17.96
N LEU A 37 -14.22 14.69 17.52
CA LEU A 37 -13.04 15.34 17.00
C LEU A 37 -12.22 16.10 18.06
N ALA A 38 -12.74 16.22 19.29
CA ALA A 38 -12.12 17.06 20.32
C ALA A 38 -10.61 16.79 20.52
N PRO A 39 -10.12 15.52 20.58
CA PRO A 39 -8.67 15.26 20.68
C PRO A 39 -7.88 15.79 19.49
N SER A 40 -8.37 15.59 18.26
CA SER A 40 -7.66 16.00 17.04
C SER A 40 -7.71 17.52 16.83
N LEU A 41 -8.82 18.16 17.16
CA LEU A 41 -8.93 19.61 17.16
C LEU A 41 -8.06 20.23 18.25
N GLY A 42 -7.97 19.60 19.41
CA GLY A 42 -7.05 19.99 20.48
C GLY A 42 -5.60 19.95 20.01
N LEU A 43 -5.20 18.88 19.33
CA LEU A 43 -3.88 18.72 18.76
C LEU A 43 -3.58 19.79 17.68
N LEU A 44 -4.56 20.10 16.81
CA LEU A 44 -4.40 21.19 15.83
C LEU A 44 -4.17 22.52 16.52
N LYS A 45 -4.93 22.85 17.57
CA LYS A 45 -4.76 24.09 18.35
C LYS A 45 -3.40 24.13 19.03
N GLU A 46 -2.96 23.03 19.64
CA GLU A 46 -1.60 22.91 20.20
C GLU A 46 -0.53 23.16 19.14
N SER A 47 -0.72 22.61 17.94
CA SER A 47 0.21 22.83 16.81
C SER A 47 0.30 24.31 16.46
N ILE A 48 -0.83 25.01 16.39
CA ILE A 48 -0.94 26.43 16.12
C ILE A 48 -0.19 27.27 17.18
N ASP A 49 -0.33 26.91 18.46
CA ASP A 49 0.31 27.63 19.56
C ASP A 49 1.83 27.48 19.59
N ARG A 50 2.32 26.33 19.13
CA ARG A 50 3.74 25.97 19.18
C ARG A 50 4.54 26.40 17.95
N VAL A 51 3.88 26.67 16.82
CA VAL A 51 4.53 27.00 15.55
C VAL A 51 4.65 28.52 15.38
N ARG A 52 5.74 28.97 14.74
CA ARG A 52 5.97 30.33 14.34
C ARG A 52 6.24 30.37 12.83
N GLY A 53 5.62 31.32 12.14
CA GLY A 53 5.80 31.56 10.71
C GLY A 53 4.93 30.71 9.83
N VAL A 54 5.18 29.40 9.72
CA VAL A 54 4.43 28.50 8.82
C VAL A 54 4.00 27.24 9.54
N LEU A 55 2.71 26.89 9.45
CA LEU A 55 2.19 25.58 9.81
C LEU A 55 1.72 24.85 8.55
N TYR A 56 2.34 23.73 8.26
CA TYR A 56 1.88 22.82 7.22
C TYR A 56 0.72 21.97 7.75
N VAL A 57 -0.39 21.97 7.02
CA VAL A 57 -1.58 21.14 7.32
C VAL A 57 -1.67 20.08 6.23
N ASN A 58 -1.09 18.92 6.49
CA ASN A 58 -0.98 17.84 5.50
C ASN A 58 -2.25 16.98 5.50
N VAL A 59 -3.02 17.08 4.42
CA VAL A 59 -4.27 16.33 4.20
C VAL A 59 -4.15 15.36 3.02
N ARG A 60 -2.93 15.12 2.50
CA ARG A 60 -2.69 14.25 1.36
C ARG A 60 -3.20 12.82 1.59
N ARG A 61 -3.22 12.40 2.85
CA ARG A 61 -3.52 11.04 3.28
C ARG A 61 -4.93 10.86 3.80
N LEU A 62 -5.82 11.81 3.50
CA LEU A 62 -7.23 11.69 3.83
C LEU A 62 -7.93 10.78 2.81
N ALA A 63 -8.37 9.61 3.26
CA ALA A 63 -9.22 8.74 2.46
C ALA A 63 -10.62 9.34 2.29
N GLN A 64 -11.19 9.85 3.39
CA GLN A 64 -12.52 10.47 3.41
C GLN A 64 -12.62 11.51 4.52
N MET A 65 -13.47 12.52 4.30
CA MET A 65 -13.82 13.50 5.31
C MET A 65 -15.25 13.98 5.10
N ASN A 66 -16.12 13.74 6.09
CA ASN A 66 -17.49 14.26 6.03
C ASN A 66 -17.53 15.78 6.30
N ASN A 67 -18.71 16.39 6.10
CA ASN A 67 -18.83 17.85 6.26
C ASN A 67 -18.66 18.31 7.71
N ILE A 68 -19.05 17.50 8.69
CA ILE A 68 -18.86 17.84 10.13
C ILE A 68 -17.37 18.04 10.40
N ALA A 69 -16.54 17.06 10.02
CA ALA A 69 -15.10 17.15 10.20
C ALA A 69 -14.49 18.30 9.39
N PHE A 70 -14.84 18.42 8.11
CA PHE A 70 -14.33 19.49 7.27
C PHE A 70 -14.60 20.88 7.85
N HIS A 71 -15.83 21.15 8.26
CA HIS A 71 -16.19 22.44 8.85
C HIS A 71 -15.49 22.68 10.20
N ALA A 72 -15.35 21.65 11.04
CA ALA A 72 -14.69 21.80 12.33
C ALA A 72 -13.20 22.16 12.18
N PHE A 73 -12.45 21.43 11.34
CA PHE A 73 -11.04 21.72 11.09
C PHE A 73 -10.85 23.06 10.36
N SER A 74 -11.64 23.31 9.30
CA SER A 74 -11.55 24.56 8.53
C SER A 74 -11.85 25.79 9.39
N ARG A 75 -12.82 25.69 10.30
CA ARG A 75 -13.14 26.78 11.20
C ARG A 75 -11.98 27.16 12.11
N VAL A 76 -11.28 26.19 12.71
CA VAL A 76 -10.11 26.45 13.54
C VAL A 76 -9.01 27.17 12.72
N ILE A 77 -8.77 26.72 11.49
CA ILE A 77 -7.77 27.32 10.62
C ILE A 77 -8.15 28.75 10.24
N ILE A 78 -9.38 28.98 9.77
CA ILE A 78 -9.87 30.31 9.35
C ILE A 78 -9.89 31.29 10.52
N ASP A 79 -10.48 30.90 11.65
CA ASP A 79 -10.58 31.78 12.82
C ASP A 79 -9.18 32.16 13.35
N THR A 80 -8.23 31.22 13.28
CA THR A 80 -6.84 31.53 13.65
C THR A 80 -6.17 32.41 12.61
N ALA A 81 -6.33 32.16 11.32
CA ALA A 81 -5.71 32.95 10.24
C ALA A 81 -6.12 34.43 10.33
N ARG A 82 -7.36 34.72 10.74
CA ARG A 82 -7.87 36.08 10.95
C ARG A 82 -7.17 36.84 12.07
N VAL A 83 -6.85 36.15 13.16
CA VAL A 83 -6.27 36.79 14.37
C VAL A 83 -4.75 36.64 14.43
N ARG A 84 -4.16 35.79 13.58
CA ARG A 84 -2.73 35.50 13.50
C ARG A 84 -2.19 35.74 12.07
N PRO A 85 -2.13 36.99 11.56
CA PRO A 85 -1.60 37.26 10.22
C PRO A 85 -0.09 36.95 10.10
N ASP A 86 0.59 36.79 11.23
CA ASP A 86 2.00 36.37 11.34
C ASP A 86 2.17 34.84 11.08
N LEU A 87 1.11 34.06 11.15
CA LEU A 87 1.11 32.63 10.92
C LEU A 87 0.50 32.30 9.56
N ARG A 88 1.30 31.67 8.70
CA ARG A 88 0.85 31.15 7.41
C ARG A 88 0.43 29.69 7.55
N PHE A 89 -0.72 29.34 7.01
CA PHE A 89 -1.16 27.97 6.87
C PHE A 89 -0.90 27.50 5.44
N VAL A 90 -0.15 26.42 5.27
CA VAL A 90 0.04 25.75 3.99
C VAL A 90 -0.70 24.42 4.04
N ILE A 91 -1.86 24.36 3.38
CA ILE A 91 -2.66 23.14 3.30
C ILE A 91 -2.12 22.30 2.14
N VAL A 92 -1.50 21.17 2.49
CA VAL A 92 -0.85 20.27 1.54
C VAL A 92 -1.83 19.20 1.11
N THR A 93 -2.23 19.23 -0.16
CA THR A 93 -3.15 18.29 -0.81
C THR A 93 -2.41 17.39 -1.80
N SER A 94 -3.04 16.32 -2.27
CA SER A 94 -2.49 15.43 -3.31
C SER A 94 -3.29 15.57 -4.60
N SER A 95 -2.61 15.68 -5.74
CA SER A 95 -3.24 15.62 -7.07
C SER A 95 -3.90 14.28 -7.33
N VAL A 96 -3.38 13.24 -6.71
CA VAL A 96 -3.86 11.86 -6.83
C VAL A 96 -5.19 11.69 -6.07
N VAL A 97 -5.34 12.36 -4.91
CA VAL A 97 -6.60 12.42 -4.14
C VAL A 97 -7.39 13.69 -4.49
N GLY A 98 -7.71 13.85 -5.75
CA GLY A 98 -8.26 15.13 -6.30
C GLY A 98 -9.49 15.71 -5.60
N TRP A 99 -10.21 14.95 -4.75
CA TRP A 99 -11.27 15.51 -3.93
C TRP A 99 -10.74 16.40 -2.80
N THR A 100 -9.55 16.12 -2.26
CA THR A 100 -8.92 16.94 -1.20
C THR A 100 -8.60 18.31 -1.75
N THR A 101 -7.93 18.38 -2.90
CA THR A 101 -7.63 19.64 -3.58
C THR A 101 -8.91 20.44 -3.83
N ARG A 102 -9.94 19.83 -4.44
CA ARG A 102 -11.23 20.52 -4.71
C ARG A 102 -11.92 21.00 -3.44
N LYS A 103 -11.87 20.20 -2.35
CA LYS A 103 -12.55 20.55 -1.09
C LYS A 103 -11.83 21.65 -0.34
N PHE A 104 -10.49 21.59 -0.30
CA PHE A 104 -9.68 22.56 0.46
C PHE A 104 -9.32 23.81 -0.34
N ALA A 105 -9.34 23.78 -1.69
CA ALA A 105 -9.01 24.93 -2.54
C ALA A 105 -9.75 26.22 -2.15
N ARG A 106 -11.00 26.10 -1.70
CA ARG A 106 -11.82 27.26 -1.29
C ARG A 106 -11.27 27.98 -0.07
N LEU A 107 -10.49 27.31 0.79
CA LEU A 107 -9.92 27.93 1.98
C LEU A 107 -8.87 28.98 1.62
N GLY A 108 -8.10 28.75 0.56
CA GLY A 108 -7.11 29.70 0.04
C GLY A 108 -7.70 31.00 -0.50
N HIS A 109 -9.03 31.06 -0.70
CA HIS A 109 -9.73 32.29 -1.13
C HIS A 109 -10.36 33.06 0.05
N ILE A 110 -10.29 32.51 1.28
CA ILE A 110 -10.96 33.12 2.44
C ILE A 110 -10.03 34.09 3.15
N GLU A 111 -8.80 33.68 3.39
CA GLU A 111 -7.79 34.51 4.10
C GLU A 111 -6.46 34.45 3.35
N PRO A 112 -5.73 35.58 3.22
CA PRO A 112 -4.52 35.67 2.40
C PRO A 112 -3.32 34.86 2.95
N ASN A 113 -3.34 34.51 4.22
CA ASN A 113 -2.33 33.67 4.88
C ASN A 113 -2.69 32.17 4.90
N ILE A 114 -3.74 31.76 4.19
CA ILE A 114 -4.05 30.35 3.91
C ILE A 114 -3.67 30.06 2.46
N ILE A 115 -2.72 29.17 2.25
CA ILE A 115 -2.26 28.74 0.93
C ILE A 115 -2.62 27.27 0.78
N VAL A 116 -3.09 26.86 -0.41
CA VAL A 116 -3.34 25.46 -0.74
C VAL A 116 -2.34 25.05 -1.80
N GLU A 117 -1.50 24.10 -1.48
CA GLU A 117 -0.49 23.53 -2.37
C GLU A 117 -0.83 22.08 -2.70
N GLU A 118 -0.64 21.72 -3.96
CA GLU A 118 -0.86 20.36 -4.44
C GLU A 118 0.49 19.72 -4.74
N TYR A 119 0.71 18.53 -4.14
CA TYR A 119 1.90 17.74 -4.38
C TYR A 119 1.54 16.43 -5.04
N ASP A 120 2.20 16.15 -6.14
CA ASP A 120 2.13 14.84 -6.81
C ASP A 120 3.32 14.01 -6.35
N THR A 121 3.09 13.13 -5.37
CA THR A 121 4.14 12.30 -4.77
C THR A 121 3.82 10.82 -4.82
N GLU A 122 2.69 10.44 -5.43
CA GLU A 122 2.30 9.04 -5.47
C GLU A 122 2.68 8.38 -6.80
N PHE A 123 3.42 7.29 -6.70
CA PHE A 123 3.79 6.42 -7.82
C PHE A 123 2.60 5.58 -8.32
N TYR A 124 1.69 5.22 -7.40
CA TYR A 124 0.48 4.44 -7.69
C TYR A 124 -0.61 4.76 -6.66
N PRO A 125 -1.89 4.58 -7.03
CA PRO A 125 -2.99 4.76 -6.10
C PRO A 125 -2.85 3.86 -4.89
N GLY A 126 -2.94 4.44 -3.70
CA GLY A 126 -2.78 3.71 -2.44
C GLY A 126 -1.39 3.72 -1.84
N GLN A 127 -0.37 4.26 -2.53
CA GLN A 127 0.98 4.40 -1.96
C GLN A 127 0.96 5.12 -0.60
N THR A 128 0.13 6.14 -0.48
CA THR A 128 -0.03 6.91 0.76
C THR A 128 -0.49 6.07 1.94
N PHE A 129 -1.30 5.03 1.71
CA PHE A 129 -1.73 4.09 2.75
C PHE A 129 -0.61 3.16 3.20
N LEU A 130 0.27 2.77 2.27
CA LEU A 130 1.42 1.92 2.56
C LEU A 130 2.49 2.65 3.37
N GLU A 131 2.60 3.96 3.20
CA GLU A 131 3.52 4.79 3.97
C GLU A 131 3.05 5.04 5.41
N GLU A 132 1.78 4.81 5.72
CA GLU A 132 1.24 4.92 7.06
C GLU A 132 1.35 3.60 7.83
N GLY A 133 1.74 3.69 9.08
CA GLY A 133 1.86 2.54 9.97
C GLY A 133 0.60 1.66 10.09
N GLY A 134 -0.57 2.15 9.63
CA GLY A 134 -1.83 1.41 9.64
C GLY A 134 -1.90 0.25 8.63
N PHE A 135 -1.19 0.32 7.50
CA PHE A 135 -1.19 -0.76 6.49
C PHE A 135 -0.11 -1.81 6.75
N ILE A 136 0.90 -1.49 7.56
CA ILE A 136 1.98 -2.42 7.92
C ILE A 136 1.48 -3.76 8.48
N PRO A 137 0.53 -3.81 9.44
CA PRO A 137 0.01 -5.08 9.94
C PRO A 137 -0.62 -5.93 8.84
N VAL A 138 -1.30 -5.29 7.88
CA VAL A 138 -1.92 -5.98 6.74
C VAL A 138 -0.88 -6.60 5.82
N LEU A 139 0.17 -5.86 5.44
CA LEU A 139 1.26 -6.38 4.63
C LEU A 139 1.98 -7.55 5.33
N ARG A 140 2.18 -7.46 6.65
CA ARG A 140 2.76 -8.57 7.43
C ARG A 140 1.86 -9.80 7.42
N THR A 141 0.57 -9.62 7.64
CA THR A 141 -0.40 -10.71 7.64
C THR A 141 -0.48 -11.35 6.26
N GLN A 142 -0.55 -10.56 5.19
CA GLN A 142 -0.55 -11.02 3.82
C GLN A 142 0.73 -11.83 3.51
N THR A 143 1.90 -11.30 3.87
CA THR A 143 3.18 -12.01 3.69
C THR A 143 3.21 -13.31 4.49
N LYS A 144 2.75 -13.33 5.74
CA LYS A 144 2.67 -14.53 6.59
C LYS A 144 1.77 -15.61 5.97
N MET A 145 0.64 -15.24 5.40
CA MET A 145 -0.29 -16.17 4.77
C MET A 145 0.28 -16.73 3.47
N THR A 146 0.82 -15.90 2.59
CA THR A 146 1.44 -16.34 1.33
C THR A 146 2.70 -17.16 1.58
N TRP A 147 3.50 -16.83 2.61
CA TRP A 147 4.74 -17.54 2.93
C TRP A 147 4.53 -19.02 3.21
N ARG A 148 3.40 -19.41 3.78
CA ARG A 148 3.07 -20.83 4.04
C ARG A 148 3.10 -21.66 2.75
N HIS A 149 2.71 -21.07 1.63
CA HIS A 149 2.73 -21.69 0.31
C HIS A 149 4.08 -21.46 -0.37
N GLU A 150 4.58 -20.23 -0.39
CA GLU A 150 5.79 -19.85 -1.13
C GLU A 150 7.03 -20.57 -0.64
N ARG A 151 7.21 -20.77 0.67
CA ARG A 151 8.37 -21.48 1.23
C ARG A 151 8.55 -22.88 0.65
N ALA A 152 7.47 -23.56 0.30
CA ALA A 152 7.50 -24.91 -0.27
C ALA A 152 7.82 -24.91 -1.78
N ILE A 153 7.50 -23.83 -2.49
CA ILE A 153 7.67 -23.75 -3.94
C ILE A 153 8.93 -23.00 -4.37
N LEU A 154 9.41 -22.06 -3.57
CA LEU A 154 10.60 -21.25 -3.86
C LEU A 154 11.84 -22.06 -4.30
N PRO A 155 12.16 -23.24 -3.70
CA PRO A 155 13.28 -24.06 -4.15
C PRO A 155 13.17 -24.50 -5.60
N ARG A 156 11.95 -24.77 -6.10
CA ARG A 156 11.71 -25.14 -7.51
C ARG A 156 11.95 -23.98 -8.47
N HIS A 157 11.93 -22.75 -7.94
CA HIS A 157 12.08 -21.49 -8.66
C HIS A 157 13.43 -20.83 -8.48
N GLY A 158 14.43 -21.55 -7.93
CA GLY A 158 15.82 -21.09 -7.85
C GLY A 158 16.30 -20.67 -6.47
N MET A 159 15.44 -20.66 -5.46
CA MET A 159 15.86 -20.37 -4.08
C MET A 159 16.69 -21.53 -3.52
N ARG A 160 17.87 -21.22 -3.00
CA ARG A 160 18.77 -22.18 -2.35
C ARG A 160 19.75 -21.43 -1.43
N PRO A 161 20.38 -22.13 -0.47
CA PRO A 161 21.42 -21.53 0.36
C PRO A 161 22.58 -20.94 -0.44
N GLY A 162 23.17 -19.87 0.04
CA GLY A 162 24.39 -19.28 -0.47
C GLY A 162 24.27 -18.44 -1.75
N ILE A 163 23.08 -18.32 -2.37
CA ILE A 163 22.87 -17.45 -3.54
C ILE A 163 22.92 -15.98 -3.18
N THR A 164 23.17 -15.14 -4.18
CA THR A 164 22.89 -13.70 -4.10
C THR A 164 21.47 -13.43 -4.61
N MET A 165 20.69 -12.67 -3.83
CA MET A 165 19.29 -12.40 -4.12
C MET A 165 19.00 -10.90 -4.13
N ALA A 166 18.13 -10.45 -5.03
CA ALA A 166 17.48 -9.14 -4.93
C ALA A 166 15.97 -9.32 -4.73
N ASP A 167 15.37 -8.52 -3.83
CA ASP A 167 13.92 -8.42 -3.64
C ASP A 167 13.47 -7.02 -4.05
N ILE A 168 12.84 -6.92 -5.21
CA ILE A 168 12.45 -5.67 -5.83
C ILE A 168 11.02 -5.33 -5.46
N CYS A 169 10.77 -4.07 -5.08
CA CYS A 169 9.53 -3.62 -4.45
C CYS A 169 9.28 -4.39 -3.15
N CYS A 170 10.29 -4.45 -2.29
CA CYS A 170 10.28 -5.27 -1.09
C CYS A 170 9.30 -4.80 -0.01
N GLY A 171 8.73 -3.62 -0.14
CA GLY A 171 7.83 -3.02 0.85
C GLY A 171 8.45 -2.97 2.24
N ILE A 172 7.78 -3.57 3.21
CA ILE A 172 8.23 -3.64 4.62
C ILE A 172 9.30 -4.71 4.89
N GLY A 173 9.78 -5.41 3.84
CA GLY A 173 10.92 -6.32 3.93
C GLY A 173 10.66 -7.68 4.59
N ASP A 174 9.43 -8.00 4.97
CA ASP A 174 9.11 -9.24 5.70
C ASP A 174 9.46 -10.50 4.88
N PHE A 175 9.27 -10.47 3.55
CA PHE A 175 9.66 -11.60 2.70
C PHE A 175 11.18 -11.81 2.68
N ALA A 176 11.96 -10.75 2.53
CA ALA A 176 13.42 -10.81 2.55
C ALA A 176 13.93 -11.37 3.88
N LEU A 177 13.32 -10.97 5.02
CA LEU A 177 13.63 -11.51 6.34
C LEU A 177 13.33 -13.00 6.47
N LEU A 178 12.16 -13.44 5.99
CA LEU A 178 11.76 -14.86 6.01
C LEU A 178 12.67 -15.69 5.12
N ALA A 179 13.00 -15.18 3.91
CA ALA A 179 13.93 -15.83 2.99
C ALA A 179 15.34 -15.97 3.61
N GLN A 180 15.82 -14.92 4.28
CA GLN A 180 17.12 -14.96 4.96
C GLN A 180 17.14 -16.01 6.09
N LYS A 181 16.09 -16.07 6.90
CA LYS A 181 15.99 -17.02 8.02
C LYS A 181 15.91 -18.48 7.55
N GLU A 182 15.13 -18.76 6.51
CA GLU A 182 14.84 -20.14 6.11
C GLU A 182 15.85 -20.69 5.09
N PHE A 183 16.28 -19.87 4.13
CA PHE A 183 17.11 -20.35 3.01
C PHE A 183 18.56 -19.90 3.07
N GLN A 184 18.89 -18.91 3.91
CA GLN A 184 20.26 -18.44 4.12
C GLN A 184 20.99 -18.05 2.82
N PRO A 185 20.43 -17.18 1.95
CA PRO A 185 21.20 -16.58 0.89
C PRO A 185 22.47 -15.91 1.45
N SER A 186 23.54 -15.86 0.68
CA SER A 186 24.78 -15.19 1.10
C SER A 186 24.62 -13.67 1.21
N ARG A 187 23.70 -13.08 0.43
CA ARG A 187 23.36 -11.66 0.43
C ARG A 187 21.97 -11.46 -0.13
N ILE A 188 21.18 -10.58 0.48
CA ILE A 188 19.91 -10.07 -0.05
C ILE A 188 20.02 -8.56 -0.18
N VAL A 189 19.70 -8.01 -1.36
CA VAL A 189 19.42 -6.58 -1.55
C VAL A 189 17.92 -6.41 -1.71
N ALA A 190 17.28 -5.72 -0.75
CA ALA A 190 15.87 -5.45 -0.73
C ALA A 190 15.63 -3.98 -1.12
N LEU A 191 15.08 -3.75 -2.31
CA LEU A 191 14.91 -2.42 -2.90
C LEU A 191 13.44 -2.01 -2.85
N ASP A 192 13.20 -0.80 -2.37
CA ASP A 192 11.89 -0.14 -2.43
C ASP A 192 12.03 1.37 -2.57
N HIS A 193 11.00 2.05 -3.04
CA HIS A 193 10.99 3.51 -3.13
C HIS A 193 10.32 4.18 -1.91
N SER A 194 9.72 3.41 -1.00
CA SER A 194 9.14 3.92 0.26
C SER A 194 10.19 3.97 1.36
N LYS A 195 10.65 5.18 1.69
CA LYS A 195 11.61 5.39 2.77
C LYS A 195 11.07 4.94 4.13
N SER A 196 9.77 5.12 4.38
CA SER A 196 9.10 4.72 5.61
C SER A 196 9.04 3.20 5.76
N SER A 197 8.70 2.48 4.67
CA SER A 197 8.72 1.02 4.64
C SER A 197 10.12 0.46 4.90
N LEU A 198 11.14 1.03 4.24
CA LEU A 198 12.54 0.62 4.46
C LEU A 198 13.05 0.94 5.86
N ALA A 199 12.64 2.06 6.46
CA ALA A 199 12.98 2.39 7.85
C ALA A 199 12.35 1.38 8.82
N TYR A 200 11.10 0.99 8.56
CA TYR A 200 10.44 -0.08 9.31
C TYR A 200 11.16 -1.42 9.15
N ALA A 201 11.48 -1.81 7.90
CA ALA A 201 12.18 -3.06 7.60
C ALA A 201 13.51 -3.19 8.31
N ARG A 202 14.33 -2.11 8.33
CA ARG A 202 15.61 -2.07 9.07
C ARG A 202 15.41 -2.29 10.56
N ARG A 203 14.43 -1.59 11.16
CA ARG A 203 14.13 -1.74 12.59
C ARG A 203 13.72 -3.17 12.94
N VAL A 204 12.86 -3.80 12.11
CA VAL A 204 12.44 -5.18 12.32
C VAL A 204 13.62 -6.16 12.17
N ALA A 205 14.49 -5.93 11.18
CA ALA A 205 15.70 -6.74 11.01
C ALA A 205 16.64 -6.67 12.25
N GLU A 206 16.83 -5.48 12.79
CA GLU A 206 17.59 -5.25 14.02
C GLU A 206 16.94 -5.93 15.24
N GLU A 207 15.62 -5.76 15.42
CA GLU A 207 14.86 -6.36 16.53
C GLU A 207 14.97 -7.89 16.56
N PHE A 208 14.99 -8.54 15.38
CA PHE A 208 15.10 -9.99 15.25
C PHE A 208 16.54 -10.49 15.02
N ASP A 209 17.55 -9.64 15.11
CA ASP A 209 18.97 -9.92 14.80
C ASP A 209 19.16 -10.66 13.47
N VAL A 210 18.44 -10.23 12.43
CA VAL A 210 18.58 -10.80 11.08
C VAL A 210 19.62 -10.00 10.31
N ARG A 211 20.73 -10.66 9.98
CA ARG A 211 21.81 -10.07 9.18
C ARG A 211 21.77 -10.60 7.76
N GLY A 212 22.45 -9.91 6.83
CA GLY A 212 22.56 -10.33 5.43
C GLY A 212 21.48 -9.77 4.51
N VAL A 213 20.61 -8.88 5.02
CA VAL A 213 19.63 -8.11 4.22
C VAL A 213 20.06 -6.65 4.18
N GLU A 214 20.28 -6.13 2.97
CA GLU A 214 20.62 -4.73 2.68
C GLU A 214 19.41 -4.03 2.12
N TYR A 215 18.86 -3.06 2.86
CA TYR A 215 17.67 -2.30 2.44
C TYR A 215 18.10 -1.05 1.68
N THR A 216 17.71 -0.97 0.41
CA THR A 216 18.13 0.06 -0.54
C THR A 216 16.94 0.87 -1.04
N TYR A 217 17.06 2.19 -0.98
CA TYR A 217 16.08 3.09 -1.59
C TYR A 217 16.36 3.20 -3.09
N GLY A 218 15.33 3.03 -3.93
CA GLY A 218 15.47 3.16 -5.38
C GLY A 218 14.18 2.96 -6.14
N ASP A 219 14.18 3.38 -7.40
CA ASP A 219 13.12 3.15 -8.36
C ASP A 219 13.33 1.81 -9.07
N ALA A 220 12.33 0.96 -9.08
CA ALA A 220 12.40 -0.36 -9.73
C ALA A 220 12.47 -0.27 -11.26
N SER A 221 12.08 0.86 -11.86
CA SER A 221 12.18 1.09 -13.31
C SER A 221 13.55 1.63 -13.76
N GLU A 222 14.39 2.08 -12.80
CA GLU A 222 15.74 2.61 -13.05
C GLU A 222 16.64 2.32 -11.84
N MET A 223 17.04 1.05 -11.68
CA MET A 223 17.78 0.62 -10.50
C MET A 223 19.27 0.96 -10.57
N LEU A 224 19.81 1.56 -9.50
CA LEU A 224 21.25 1.80 -9.31
C LEU A 224 21.97 0.52 -8.82
N LEU A 225 21.69 -0.60 -9.46
CA LEU A 225 22.30 -1.90 -9.21
C LEU A 225 23.08 -2.33 -10.47
N GLU A 226 24.17 -3.04 -10.27
CA GLU A 226 25.03 -3.50 -11.37
C GLU A 226 24.37 -4.60 -12.20
N ASP A 227 24.78 -4.72 -13.45
CA ASP A 227 24.36 -5.79 -14.35
C ASP A 227 24.84 -7.15 -13.84
N ASN A 228 24.02 -8.19 -14.05
CA ASN A 228 24.43 -9.60 -13.80
C ASN A 228 24.89 -9.87 -12.36
N GLN A 229 24.21 -9.27 -11.39
CA GLN A 229 24.65 -9.30 -9.99
C GLN A 229 24.01 -10.42 -9.17
N PHE A 230 22.78 -10.84 -9.51
CA PHE A 230 21.98 -11.71 -8.65
C PHE A 230 21.67 -13.07 -9.28
N ASP A 231 21.73 -14.12 -8.46
CA ASP A 231 21.34 -15.49 -8.85
C ASP A 231 19.82 -15.64 -8.89
N LEU A 232 19.10 -14.92 -8.01
CA LEU A 232 17.66 -14.87 -7.96
C LEU A 232 17.19 -13.42 -7.76
N VAL A 233 16.24 -12.98 -8.58
CA VAL A 233 15.57 -11.69 -8.44
C VAL A 233 14.09 -11.93 -8.19
N THR A 234 13.55 -11.41 -7.10
CA THR A 234 12.13 -11.52 -6.75
C THR A 234 11.42 -10.18 -6.91
N CYS A 235 10.16 -10.21 -7.34
CA CYS A 235 9.25 -9.06 -7.32
C CYS A 235 7.84 -9.58 -7.04
N ARG A 236 7.32 -9.28 -5.85
CA ARG A 236 6.11 -9.92 -5.34
C ARG A 236 4.98 -8.93 -5.19
N HIS A 237 3.79 -9.32 -5.70
CA HIS A 237 2.55 -8.54 -5.59
C HIS A 237 2.64 -7.09 -6.08
N SER A 238 3.60 -6.80 -6.95
CA SER A 238 3.93 -5.41 -7.30
C SER A 238 3.81 -5.10 -8.79
N LEU A 239 4.18 -6.00 -9.70
CA LEU A 239 4.14 -5.72 -11.14
C LEU A 239 2.75 -5.30 -11.62
N GLN A 240 1.70 -5.80 -11.01
CA GLN A 240 0.30 -5.54 -11.32
C GLN A 240 -0.18 -4.12 -11.01
N ILE A 241 0.56 -3.38 -10.17
CA ILE A 241 0.20 -2.02 -9.78
C ILE A 241 0.93 -0.95 -10.60
N PHE A 242 1.79 -1.34 -11.52
CA PHE A 242 2.49 -0.42 -12.42
C PHE A 242 1.80 -0.34 -13.77
N ASP A 243 1.79 0.84 -14.36
CA ASP A 243 1.26 1.07 -15.71
C ASP A 243 2.17 0.49 -16.81
N ARG A 244 3.46 0.31 -16.49
CA ARG A 244 4.49 -0.21 -17.40
C ARG A 244 5.37 -1.28 -16.76
N PRO A 245 4.82 -2.45 -16.41
CA PRO A 245 5.58 -3.52 -15.74
C PRO A 245 6.76 -4.04 -16.58
N ALA A 246 6.72 -3.87 -17.90
CA ALA A 246 7.81 -4.25 -18.79
C ALA A 246 9.13 -3.49 -18.50
N LEU A 247 9.07 -2.23 -18.04
CA LEU A 247 10.27 -1.48 -17.66
C LEU A 247 10.96 -2.10 -16.45
N ILE A 248 10.17 -2.49 -15.46
CA ILE A 248 10.68 -3.16 -14.26
C ILE A 248 11.27 -4.51 -14.61
N LEU A 249 10.61 -5.29 -15.46
CA LEU A 249 11.12 -6.58 -15.90
C LEU A 249 12.40 -6.47 -16.72
N LYS A 250 12.57 -5.38 -17.49
CA LYS A 250 13.84 -5.09 -18.20
C LYS A 250 14.98 -4.87 -17.21
N GLU A 251 14.75 -4.11 -16.16
CA GLU A 251 15.74 -3.88 -15.10
C GLU A 251 16.02 -5.18 -14.30
N ILE A 252 14.99 -5.94 -13.97
CA ILE A 252 15.14 -7.26 -13.34
C ILE A 252 15.99 -8.19 -14.22
N TYR A 253 15.75 -8.20 -15.53
CA TYR A 253 16.56 -8.98 -16.47
C TYR A 253 18.02 -8.50 -16.48
N ARG A 254 18.26 -7.19 -16.48
CA ARG A 254 19.60 -6.60 -16.49
C ARG A 254 20.41 -7.03 -15.28
N ILE A 255 19.84 -6.92 -14.06
CA ILE A 255 20.54 -7.24 -12.81
C ILE A 255 20.64 -8.75 -12.51
N CYS A 256 19.80 -9.58 -13.13
CA CYS A 256 19.88 -11.04 -13.03
C CYS A 256 21.12 -11.56 -13.76
N LYS A 257 21.86 -12.49 -13.17
CA LYS A 257 23.02 -13.17 -13.80
C LYS A 257 22.59 -14.02 -14.99
N PRO A 258 23.44 -14.23 -16.02
CA PRO A 258 23.27 -15.35 -16.93
C PRO A 258 23.11 -16.66 -16.15
N GLY A 259 22.11 -17.47 -16.48
CA GLY A 259 21.74 -18.68 -15.73
C GLY A 259 20.97 -18.44 -14.43
N GLY A 260 20.88 -17.20 -13.95
CA GLY A 260 20.06 -16.81 -12.81
C GLY A 260 18.56 -16.83 -13.13
N ARG A 261 17.72 -16.66 -12.12
CA ARG A 261 16.26 -16.73 -12.25
C ARG A 261 15.57 -15.49 -11.73
N VAL A 262 14.43 -15.18 -12.32
CA VAL A 262 13.43 -14.28 -11.78
C VAL A 262 12.29 -15.09 -11.14
N TYR A 263 11.72 -14.57 -10.06
CA TYR A 263 10.52 -15.08 -9.40
C TYR A 263 9.56 -13.92 -9.17
N VAL A 264 8.37 -14.01 -9.71
CA VAL A 264 7.33 -12.99 -9.55
C VAL A 264 6.04 -13.60 -9.05
N THR A 265 5.32 -12.87 -8.19
CA THR A 265 3.95 -13.22 -7.81
C THR A 265 3.01 -12.08 -8.17
N ASN A 266 1.86 -12.43 -8.72
CA ASN A 266 0.79 -11.50 -9.06
C ASN A 266 -0.57 -12.19 -8.85
N GLU A 267 -1.63 -11.42 -8.71
CA GLU A 267 -2.96 -11.94 -8.59
C GLU A 267 -3.65 -12.10 -9.95
N LYS A 268 -4.70 -12.87 -9.96
CA LYS A 268 -5.83 -12.77 -10.85
C LYS A 268 -7.05 -12.54 -9.97
N ILE A 269 -7.30 -11.27 -9.67
CA ILE A 269 -8.21 -10.88 -8.60
C ILE A 269 -9.66 -11.32 -8.85
N SER A 270 -10.07 -11.43 -10.13
CA SER A 270 -11.39 -11.98 -10.50
C SER A 270 -11.60 -13.44 -10.11
N GLN A 271 -10.55 -14.14 -9.67
CA GLN A 271 -10.65 -15.50 -9.15
C GLN A 271 -10.75 -15.57 -7.61
N CYS A 272 -10.87 -14.44 -6.93
CA CYS A 272 -11.26 -14.44 -5.52
C CYS A 272 -12.64 -15.05 -5.38
N LEU A 273 -12.80 -15.85 -4.34
CA LEU A 273 -14.04 -16.60 -4.12
C LEU A 273 -14.38 -16.67 -2.63
N GLY A 274 -15.66 -16.87 -2.35
CA GLY A 274 -16.14 -17.07 -0.99
C GLY A 274 -17.53 -17.69 -0.98
N GLU A 275 -17.77 -18.59 -0.02
CA GLU A 275 -19.06 -19.19 0.24
C GLU A 275 -19.35 -19.16 1.74
N PRO A 276 -20.56 -18.76 2.14
CA PRO A 276 -21.72 -18.38 1.31
C PRO A 276 -21.57 -16.95 0.71
N ARG A 277 -22.45 -16.59 -0.23
CA ARG A 277 -22.60 -15.27 -0.89
C ARG A 277 -21.66 -15.03 -2.09
N GLY A 278 -21.31 -16.11 -2.80
CA GLY A 278 -20.38 -16.10 -3.92
C GLY A 278 -20.67 -15.03 -5.00
N GLU A 279 -21.93 -14.88 -5.44
CA GLU A 279 -22.30 -13.92 -6.50
C GLU A 279 -21.93 -12.46 -6.18
N SER A 280 -22.12 -12.05 -4.92
CA SER A 280 -21.75 -10.69 -4.48
C SER A 280 -20.23 -10.51 -4.47
N ILE A 281 -19.50 -11.56 -4.06
CA ILE A 281 -18.04 -11.59 -4.01
C ILE A 281 -17.46 -11.53 -5.42
N GLU A 282 -17.92 -12.41 -6.33
CA GLU A 282 -17.49 -12.45 -7.74
C GLU A 282 -17.69 -11.09 -8.41
N TRP A 283 -18.89 -10.51 -8.29
CA TRP A 283 -19.18 -9.20 -8.85
C TRP A 283 -18.20 -8.11 -8.34
N THR A 284 -17.89 -8.15 -7.05
CA THR A 284 -17.00 -7.17 -6.41
C THR A 284 -15.58 -7.27 -6.96
N TYR A 285 -15.04 -8.46 -7.11
CA TYR A 285 -13.69 -8.61 -7.63
C TYR A 285 -13.58 -8.38 -9.14
N ASP A 286 -14.64 -8.63 -9.90
CA ASP A 286 -14.73 -8.19 -11.29
C ASP A 286 -14.72 -6.65 -11.42
N GLU A 287 -15.44 -5.96 -10.55
CA GLU A 287 -15.43 -4.50 -10.52
C GLU A 287 -14.10 -3.94 -10.00
N LEU A 288 -13.45 -4.63 -9.07
CA LEU A 288 -12.11 -4.27 -8.59
C LEU A 288 -11.08 -4.35 -9.73
N ALA A 289 -11.11 -5.40 -10.53
CA ALA A 289 -10.24 -5.52 -11.70
C ALA A 289 -10.45 -4.36 -12.69
N LYS A 290 -11.71 -3.97 -12.95
CA LYS A 290 -12.05 -2.82 -13.80
C LYS A 290 -11.62 -1.48 -13.20
N LEU A 291 -11.74 -1.34 -11.87
CA LEU A 291 -11.29 -0.15 -11.15
C LEU A 291 -9.77 0.04 -11.31
N PHE A 292 -8.99 -1.02 -11.15
CA PHE A 292 -7.54 -0.96 -11.34
C PHE A 292 -7.17 -0.69 -12.81
N ALA A 293 -7.86 -1.32 -13.75
CA ALA A 293 -7.64 -1.07 -15.19
C ALA A 293 -7.91 0.40 -15.57
N HIS A 294 -8.88 1.06 -14.94
CA HIS A 294 -9.12 2.51 -15.12
C HIS A 294 -7.87 3.34 -14.78
N PHE A 295 -7.09 2.93 -13.78
CA PHE A 295 -5.84 3.56 -13.37
C PHE A 295 -4.60 2.96 -14.05
N LYS A 296 -4.77 2.20 -15.14
CA LYS A 296 -3.70 1.54 -15.92
C LYS A 296 -2.91 0.50 -15.12
N MET A 297 -3.52 -0.09 -14.12
CA MET A 297 -2.99 -1.21 -13.36
C MET A 297 -3.72 -2.51 -13.76
N ASP A 298 -3.10 -3.67 -13.59
CA ASP A 298 -3.64 -4.96 -14.04
C ASP A 298 -3.64 -6.01 -12.94
N LEU A 299 -4.72 -6.05 -12.13
CA LEU A 299 -4.90 -7.11 -11.12
C LEU A 299 -5.24 -8.49 -11.71
N GLU A 300 -5.27 -8.61 -13.04
CA GLU A 300 -5.41 -9.86 -13.78
C GLU A 300 -4.07 -10.32 -14.37
N LEU A 301 -2.94 -9.78 -13.85
CA LEU A 301 -1.60 -10.03 -14.39
C LEU A 301 -1.11 -11.46 -14.14
N GLY A 302 -1.62 -12.16 -13.13
CA GLY A 302 -1.13 -13.45 -12.69
C GLY A 302 -0.81 -14.42 -13.84
N PRO A 303 -1.78 -14.91 -14.61
CA PRO A 303 -1.53 -15.82 -15.74
C PRO A 303 -0.75 -15.16 -16.89
N LYS A 304 -0.82 -13.85 -17.04
CA LYS A 304 -0.07 -13.08 -18.07
C LYS A 304 1.42 -13.00 -17.75
N SER A 305 1.82 -13.24 -16.50
CA SER A 305 3.22 -13.14 -16.05
C SER A 305 4.16 -14.00 -16.90
N ARG A 306 3.69 -15.16 -17.40
CA ARG A 306 4.48 -15.99 -18.32
C ARG A 306 4.87 -15.24 -19.60
N HIS A 307 3.91 -14.57 -20.22
CA HIS A 307 4.12 -13.80 -21.43
C HIS A 307 5.10 -12.65 -21.19
N TYR A 308 4.88 -11.88 -20.13
CA TYR A 308 5.76 -10.79 -19.75
C TYR A 308 7.21 -11.22 -19.50
N LEU A 309 7.42 -12.38 -18.86
CA LEU A 309 8.77 -12.89 -18.63
C LEU A 309 9.44 -13.31 -19.95
N MET A 310 8.71 -13.94 -20.86
CA MET A 310 9.24 -14.32 -22.18
C MET A 310 9.59 -13.09 -23.01
N ASP A 311 8.76 -12.07 -23.02
CA ASP A 311 9.01 -10.81 -23.72
C ASP A 311 10.21 -10.05 -23.14
N ALA A 312 10.47 -10.19 -21.84
CA ALA A 312 11.65 -9.63 -21.19
C ALA A 312 12.95 -10.40 -21.51
N GLY A 313 12.86 -11.55 -22.20
CA GLY A 313 14.02 -12.36 -22.64
C GLY A 313 14.35 -13.56 -21.75
N PHE A 314 13.52 -13.89 -20.77
CA PHE A 314 13.71 -15.10 -19.96
C PHE A 314 13.29 -16.37 -20.69
N ASP A 315 14.03 -17.46 -20.50
CA ASP A 315 13.70 -18.81 -20.93
C ASP A 315 13.27 -19.72 -19.76
N ASP A 316 12.99 -21.00 -20.02
CA ASP A 316 12.54 -21.98 -19.01
C ASP A 316 11.48 -21.39 -18.06
N VAL A 317 10.48 -20.69 -18.67
CA VAL A 317 9.43 -20.00 -17.91
C VAL A 317 8.44 -21.00 -17.35
N ARG A 318 8.34 -21.04 -16.02
CA ARG A 318 7.42 -21.87 -15.25
C ARG A 318 6.32 -21.01 -14.68
N ILE A 319 5.12 -21.55 -14.62
CA ILE A 319 3.97 -20.88 -14.02
C ILE A 319 3.16 -21.88 -13.18
N GLU A 320 2.77 -21.48 -11.99
CA GLU A 320 1.86 -22.21 -11.11
C GLU A 320 1.03 -21.22 -10.29
N SER A 321 0.03 -21.70 -9.57
CA SER A 321 -0.76 -20.88 -8.67
C SER A 321 -1.09 -21.63 -7.38
N PHE A 322 -1.35 -20.87 -6.33
CA PHE A 322 -1.94 -21.38 -5.11
C PHE A 322 -3.06 -20.46 -4.63
N MET A 323 -3.94 -20.99 -3.80
CA MET A 323 -5.01 -20.22 -3.16
C MET A 323 -4.62 -19.95 -1.72
N VAL A 324 -4.59 -18.68 -1.34
CA VAL A 324 -4.56 -18.29 0.07
C VAL A 324 -5.98 -18.31 0.59
N THR A 325 -6.21 -19.00 1.69
CA THR A 325 -7.58 -19.25 2.18
C THR A 325 -7.73 -18.86 3.65
N ASN A 326 -8.98 -18.70 4.09
CA ASN A 326 -9.30 -18.53 5.50
C ASN A 326 -8.93 -19.73 6.37
N LEU A 327 -8.56 -20.86 5.76
CA LEU A 327 -8.13 -22.08 6.44
C LEU A 327 -6.61 -22.16 6.64
N ASP A 328 -5.85 -21.22 6.06
CA ASP A 328 -4.38 -21.16 6.16
C ASP A 328 -3.90 -20.58 7.49
N GLY A 329 -4.79 -20.26 8.41
CA GLY A 329 -4.44 -19.69 9.72
C GLY A 329 -5.64 -19.29 10.52
N ASP A 330 -5.50 -18.17 11.26
CA ASP A 330 -6.64 -17.55 11.90
C ASP A 330 -7.53 -16.92 10.82
N PRO A 331 -8.82 -17.29 10.72
CA PRO A 331 -9.75 -16.65 9.77
C PRO A 331 -9.84 -15.13 9.93
N GLN A 332 -9.52 -14.61 11.11
CA GLN A 332 -9.47 -13.18 11.35
C GLN A 332 -8.32 -12.52 10.57
N ASP A 333 -7.15 -13.17 10.45
CA ASP A 333 -6.04 -12.69 9.63
C ASP A 333 -6.49 -12.45 8.17
N PHE A 334 -7.29 -13.37 7.61
CA PHE A 334 -7.85 -13.24 6.27
C PHE A 334 -8.84 -12.08 6.19
N ALA A 335 -9.76 -12.01 7.15
CA ALA A 335 -10.78 -10.96 7.21
C ALA A 335 -10.15 -9.55 7.31
N ASP A 336 -9.09 -9.40 8.10
CA ASP A 336 -8.38 -8.12 8.27
C ASP A 336 -7.72 -7.66 6.96
N VAL A 337 -7.18 -8.58 6.16
CA VAL A 337 -6.64 -8.25 4.83
C VAL A 337 -7.76 -7.76 3.90
N ILE A 338 -8.90 -8.45 3.88
CA ILE A 338 -10.04 -8.04 3.03
C ILE A 338 -10.64 -6.71 3.50
N GLN A 339 -10.69 -6.46 4.81
CA GLN A 339 -11.14 -5.17 5.36
C GLN A 339 -10.24 -4.02 4.90
N ALA A 340 -8.93 -4.21 4.89
CA ALA A 340 -8.03 -3.19 4.40
C ALA A 340 -8.18 -2.94 2.89
N TRP A 341 -8.46 -4.00 2.11
CA TRP A 341 -8.80 -3.84 0.69
C TRP A 341 -10.10 -3.05 0.49
N GLU A 342 -11.15 -3.32 1.30
CA GLU A 342 -12.38 -2.53 1.28
C GLU A 342 -12.09 -1.05 1.56
N ASP A 343 -11.38 -0.77 2.65
CA ASP A 343 -11.09 0.59 3.08
C ASP A 343 -10.32 1.37 2.00
N THR A 344 -9.37 0.72 1.34
CA THR A 344 -8.55 1.31 0.29
C THR A 344 -9.33 1.46 -1.02
N PHE A 345 -9.91 0.37 -1.52
CA PHE A 345 -10.41 0.32 -2.90
C PHE A 345 -11.83 0.87 -3.02
N ALA A 346 -12.73 0.47 -2.12
CA ALA A 346 -14.10 0.96 -2.14
C ALA A 346 -14.25 2.38 -1.57
N GLY A 347 -13.31 2.83 -0.77
CA GLY A 347 -13.28 4.19 -0.25
C GLY A 347 -12.66 5.17 -1.23
N GLU A 348 -11.35 5.11 -1.36
CA GLU A 348 -10.57 6.13 -2.06
C GLU A 348 -10.58 5.95 -3.57
N MET A 349 -10.24 4.75 -4.08
CA MET A 349 -10.10 4.54 -5.51
C MET A 349 -11.43 4.71 -6.27
N SER A 350 -12.55 4.23 -5.69
CA SER A 350 -13.88 4.46 -6.26
C SER A 350 -14.24 5.95 -6.29
N SER A 351 -13.88 6.71 -5.24
CA SER A 351 -14.06 8.16 -5.23
C SER A 351 -13.26 8.86 -6.31
N ARG A 352 -12.03 8.42 -6.57
CA ARG A 352 -11.17 8.96 -7.63
C ARG A 352 -11.73 8.66 -9.02
N ARG A 353 -12.29 7.47 -9.24
CA ARG A 353 -12.97 7.12 -10.49
C ARG A 353 -14.27 7.91 -10.68
N GLY A 354 -14.85 8.44 -9.61
CA GLY A 354 -16.10 9.20 -9.63
C GLY A 354 -17.35 8.34 -9.52
N ASP A 355 -17.23 7.18 -8.89
CA ASP A 355 -18.34 6.26 -8.68
C ASP A 355 -19.43 6.86 -7.79
N GLY A 356 -20.69 6.59 -8.13
CA GLY A 356 -21.84 7.03 -7.35
C GLY A 356 -22.00 6.25 -6.04
N PRO A 357 -22.75 6.79 -5.07
CA PRO A 357 -22.91 6.20 -3.75
C PRO A 357 -23.50 4.78 -3.78
N GLU A 358 -24.44 4.49 -4.67
CA GLU A 358 -25.05 3.16 -4.82
C GLU A 358 -24.02 2.11 -5.26
N PHE A 359 -23.12 2.48 -6.19
CA PHE A 359 -22.04 1.60 -6.60
C PHE A 359 -21.10 1.33 -5.43
N VAL A 360 -20.67 2.38 -4.72
CA VAL A 360 -19.74 2.26 -3.59
C VAL A 360 -20.34 1.40 -2.48
N GLU A 361 -21.63 1.55 -2.18
CA GLU A 361 -22.33 0.74 -1.19
C GLU A 361 -22.35 -0.75 -1.59
N ARG A 362 -22.73 -1.04 -2.84
CA ARG A 362 -22.72 -2.40 -3.36
C ARG A 362 -21.31 -2.99 -3.38
N PHE A 363 -20.31 -2.19 -3.73
CA PHE A 363 -18.91 -2.61 -3.80
C PHE A 363 -18.37 -2.95 -2.39
N ARG A 364 -18.68 -2.13 -1.38
CA ARG A 364 -18.38 -2.42 0.03
C ARG A 364 -19.07 -3.69 0.51
N LYS A 365 -20.34 -3.84 0.13
CA LYS A 365 -21.12 -5.02 0.52
C LYS A 365 -20.41 -6.31 0.09
N GLY A 366 -19.85 -6.39 -1.10
CA GLY A 366 -19.17 -7.60 -1.55
C GLY A 366 -17.88 -7.92 -0.78
N PHE A 367 -17.12 -6.91 -0.35
CA PHE A 367 -16.00 -7.13 0.58
C PHE A 367 -16.50 -7.62 1.94
N GLN A 368 -17.59 -7.06 2.48
CA GLN A 368 -18.21 -7.52 3.72
C GLN A 368 -18.77 -8.94 3.60
N ASP A 369 -19.31 -9.30 2.44
CA ASP A 369 -19.76 -10.66 2.17
C ASP A 369 -18.56 -11.65 2.11
N HIS A 370 -17.39 -11.21 1.61
CA HIS A 370 -16.15 -12.01 1.62
C HIS A 370 -15.62 -12.18 3.04
N ILE A 371 -15.61 -11.12 3.85
CA ILE A 371 -15.28 -11.18 5.28
C ILE A 371 -16.23 -12.13 6.01
N PHE A 372 -17.54 -12.03 5.72
CA PHE A 372 -18.53 -12.93 6.30
C PHE A 372 -18.26 -14.39 5.92
N ALA A 373 -17.94 -14.67 4.65
CA ALA A 373 -17.59 -16.00 4.20
C ALA A 373 -16.35 -16.54 4.92
N ALA A 374 -15.33 -15.69 5.11
CA ALA A 374 -14.12 -16.07 5.83
C ALA A 374 -14.34 -16.42 7.31
N LEU A 375 -15.21 -15.66 7.98
CA LEU A 375 -15.47 -15.83 9.42
C LEU A 375 -16.61 -16.81 9.73
N HIS A 376 -17.39 -17.21 8.73
CA HIS A 376 -18.50 -18.14 8.93
C HIS A 376 -17.98 -19.53 9.31
N PRO A 377 -18.54 -20.24 10.32
CA PRO A 377 -18.02 -21.54 10.80
C PRO A 377 -17.99 -22.64 9.74
N LYS A 378 -18.78 -22.52 8.69
CA LYS A 378 -18.83 -23.44 7.53
C LYS A 378 -18.43 -22.74 6.24
N GLY A 379 -17.81 -21.56 6.35
CA GLY A 379 -17.47 -20.75 5.20
C GLY A 379 -16.11 -21.11 4.63
N TYR A 380 -15.96 -20.76 3.38
CA TYR A 380 -14.70 -20.86 2.65
C TYR A 380 -14.48 -19.55 1.90
N ALA A 381 -13.29 -19.00 2.01
CA ALA A 381 -12.88 -17.76 1.34
C ALA A 381 -11.44 -17.89 0.87
N GLY A 382 -11.13 -17.29 -0.28
CA GLY A 382 -9.79 -17.37 -0.83
C GLY A 382 -9.47 -16.31 -1.88
N TRP A 383 -8.19 -16.00 -1.99
CA TRP A 383 -7.65 -15.25 -3.13
C TRP A 383 -6.50 -16.01 -3.81
N PRO A 384 -6.41 -16.00 -5.14
CA PRO A 384 -5.37 -16.71 -5.87
C PRO A 384 -4.09 -15.89 -5.93
N VAL A 385 -2.96 -16.58 -5.79
CA VAL A 385 -1.64 -16.04 -6.06
C VAL A 385 -1.02 -16.86 -7.19
N TRP A 386 -0.68 -16.19 -8.29
CA TRP A 386 0.02 -16.76 -9.42
C TRP A 386 1.51 -16.52 -9.30
N VAL A 387 2.27 -17.57 -9.46
CA VAL A 387 3.72 -17.57 -9.43
C VAL A 387 4.24 -17.81 -10.83
N ALA A 388 5.15 -16.94 -11.27
CA ALA A 388 5.91 -17.20 -12.49
C ALA A 388 7.40 -17.04 -12.21
N SER A 389 8.22 -17.90 -12.85
CA SER A 389 9.68 -17.76 -12.82
C SER A 389 10.27 -18.03 -14.20
N GLY A 390 11.35 -17.36 -14.51
CA GLY A 390 12.10 -17.55 -15.76
C GLY A 390 13.58 -17.58 -15.49
N ARG A 391 14.35 -18.20 -16.39
CA ARG A 391 15.81 -18.22 -16.34
C ARG A 391 16.37 -17.23 -17.36
N LYS A 392 17.36 -16.43 -16.97
CA LYS A 392 18.13 -15.65 -17.93
C LYS A 392 19.05 -16.60 -18.71
N PRO A 393 19.04 -16.58 -20.05
CA PRO A 393 19.98 -17.36 -20.85
C PRO A 393 21.44 -17.16 -20.45
N LEU A 394 22.29 -18.17 -20.73
CA LEU A 394 23.76 -18.13 -20.48
C LEU A 394 24.47 -17.12 -21.36
#